data_7face8cc977180ae7b7c32637c69c9c2
#
_entry.id   7face8cc977180ae7b7c32637c69c9c2
#
_cell.length_a   1.000
_cell.length_b   1.000
_cell.length_c   1.000
_cell.angle_alpha   90.00
_cell.angle_beta   90.00
_cell.angle_gamma   90.00
#
_symmetry.space_group_name_H-M   'P 1'
#
loop_
_entity.id
_entity.type
_entity.pdbx_description
1 polymer ?
#
loop_
_entity_poly.entity_id
_entity_poly.type
_entity_poly.pdbx_seq_one_letter_code
_entity_poly.pdbx_strand_id
1 'polypeptide(L)'
;GYTGFIGSNLKKIKNNIEYFNSKNINKIKNKKYKNIICAGTYSKIWLAKKNPKKDKKNINYLIKSLKTVEAEKFFLISTCEIYGKQKNTFENSKIKVLPSYAYGYNRYKLEKFVESNFEKNYLIRLPIVYGKNFSKNFLFDLINNKNIENLNGNDLVQIYNVSNLKKHINYVEKKNIRKLNISSKPIKLKKIAKKIFKIHLNNKNKFREINIKSLYGKNNGCYFLSEKKTWQDLKIFLKYKI
;
A
#
# COMPACT_ATOMS: atom_id res chain seq x y z
N GLY A 1 1.60 -12.19 6.67
CA GLY A 1 2.06 -11.83 5.31
C GLY A 1 3.57 -11.56 5.19
N TYR A 2 4.40 -12.14 6.09
CA TYR A 2 5.84 -11.86 6.15
C TYR A 2 6.63 -12.27 4.89
N THR A 3 6.13 -13.19 4.10
CA THR A 3 6.76 -13.65 2.84
C THR A 3 6.44 -12.75 1.64
N GLY A 4 5.45 -11.87 1.76
CA GLY A 4 5.10 -10.92 0.71
C GLY A 4 6.04 -9.72 0.65
N PHE A 5 5.94 -8.91 -0.43
CA PHE A 5 6.81 -7.75 -0.64
C PHE A 5 6.84 -6.78 0.57
N ILE A 6 5.69 -6.38 1.09
CA ILE A 6 5.63 -5.49 2.27
C ILE A 6 6.18 -6.18 3.52
N GLY A 7 5.72 -7.41 3.78
CA GLY A 7 6.10 -8.14 4.99
C GLY A 7 7.59 -8.48 5.06
N SER A 8 8.22 -8.82 3.93
CA SER A 8 9.66 -9.09 3.87
C SER A 8 10.52 -7.84 4.15
N ASN A 9 10.04 -6.65 3.75
CA ASN A 9 10.69 -5.39 4.07
C ASN A 9 10.51 -4.96 5.55
N LEU A 10 9.51 -5.52 6.24
CA LEU A 10 9.28 -5.27 7.68
C LEU A 10 9.91 -6.33 8.57
N LYS A 11 10.27 -7.49 8.01
CA LYS A 11 10.81 -8.63 8.76
C LYS A 11 12.09 -8.24 9.49
N LYS A 12 12.11 -8.53 10.78
CA LYS A 12 13.30 -8.44 11.63
C LYS A 12 13.56 -9.80 12.25
N ILE A 13 14.83 -10.14 12.36
CA ILE A 13 15.26 -11.27 13.18
C ILE A 13 15.30 -10.77 14.62
N LYS A 14 14.23 -11.06 15.39
CA LYS A 14 14.16 -10.82 16.83
C LYS A 14 13.49 -12.01 17.49
N ASN A 15 13.93 -12.35 18.69
CA ASN A 15 13.22 -13.27 19.57
C ASN A 15 11.83 -12.71 19.88
N ASN A 16 10.86 -13.57 20.10
CA ASN A 16 9.45 -13.26 20.43
C ASN A 16 8.62 -12.64 19.28
N ILE A 17 8.95 -12.91 18.01
CA ILE A 17 8.10 -12.55 16.87
C ILE A 17 7.61 -13.82 16.18
N GLU A 18 6.29 -14.01 16.15
CA GLU A 18 5.68 -15.03 15.33
C GLU A 18 5.38 -14.52 13.91
N TYR A 19 5.66 -15.36 12.93
CA TYR A 19 5.50 -15.01 11.51
C TYR A 19 4.44 -15.87 10.83
N PHE A 20 3.42 -15.22 10.25
CA PHE A 20 2.31 -15.88 9.56
C PHE A 20 2.24 -15.53 8.08
N ASN A 21 1.92 -16.52 7.25
CA ASN A 21 1.61 -16.37 5.83
C ASN A 21 0.37 -17.22 5.47
N SER A 22 0.01 -17.32 4.20
CA SER A 22 -1.16 -18.07 3.75
C SER A 22 -1.13 -19.57 4.06
N LYS A 23 0.07 -20.15 4.33
CA LYS A 23 0.22 -21.59 4.64
C LYS A 23 -0.02 -21.91 6.12
N ASN A 24 0.26 -20.95 7.02
CA ASN A 24 0.21 -21.17 8.46
C ASN A 24 -0.68 -20.19 9.23
N ILE A 25 -1.44 -19.34 8.54
CA ILE A 25 -2.28 -18.31 9.19
C ILE A 25 -3.34 -18.86 10.14
N ASN A 26 -3.78 -20.11 9.93
CA ASN A 26 -4.71 -20.78 10.83
C ASN A 26 -4.15 -20.96 12.25
N LYS A 27 -2.82 -21.03 12.42
CA LYS A 27 -2.13 -21.16 13.71
C LYS A 27 -2.21 -19.88 14.58
N ILE A 28 -2.72 -18.76 14.03
CA ILE A 28 -2.91 -17.50 14.77
C ILE A 28 -4.18 -17.51 15.63
N LYS A 29 -5.14 -18.38 15.32
CA LYS A 29 -6.44 -18.42 15.99
C LYS A 29 -6.32 -18.62 17.50
N ASN A 30 -7.23 -17.96 18.24
CA ASN A 30 -7.35 -18.04 19.71
C ASN A 30 -6.08 -17.60 20.45
N LYS A 31 -5.20 -16.82 19.80
CA LYS A 31 -3.99 -16.29 20.42
C LYS A 31 -4.14 -14.83 20.78
N LYS A 32 -3.35 -14.41 21.77
CA LYS A 32 -3.24 -13.02 22.24
C LYS A 32 -1.89 -12.44 21.89
N TYR A 33 -1.89 -11.20 21.40
CA TYR A 33 -0.66 -10.49 21.00
C TYR A 33 -0.65 -9.06 21.55
N LYS A 34 0.53 -8.58 21.91
CA LYS A 34 0.73 -7.17 22.20
C LYS A 34 0.57 -6.34 20.92
N ASN A 35 1.17 -6.77 19.81
CA ASN A 35 1.13 -6.06 18.54
C ASN A 35 0.95 -7.02 17.37
N ILE A 36 0.05 -6.71 16.45
CA ILE A 36 -0.09 -7.40 15.17
C ILE A 36 0.18 -6.40 14.05
N ILE A 37 1.09 -6.76 13.12
CA ILE A 37 1.28 -6.05 11.86
C ILE A 37 0.77 -6.93 10.72
N CYS A 38 -0.36 -6.60 10.16
CA CYS A 38 -1.00 -7.35 9.09
C CYS A 38 -0.67 -6.75 7.71
N ALA A 39 0.20 -7.46 6.95
CA ALA A 39 0.48 -7.21 5.54
C ALA A 39 0.11 -8.47 4.70
N GLY A 40 -1.02 -9.11 5.06
CA GLY A 40 -1.40 -10.43 4.56
C GLY A 40 -2.23 -10.43 3.27
N THR A 41 -2.46 -9.29 2.64
CA THR A 41 -3.27 -9.21 1.42
C THR A 41 -2.43 -9.39 0.15
N TYR A 42 -2.99 -10.05 -0.86
CA TYR A 42 -2.34 -10.12 -2.17
C TYR A 42 -2.27 -8.73 -2.83
N SER A 43 -1.12 -8.38 -3.39
CA SER A 43 -0.85 -7.05 -3.92
C SER A 43 -1.02 -6.93 -5.46
N LYS A 44 -1.55 -7.96 -6.14
CA LYS A 44 -1.70 -7.99 -7.61
C LYS A 44 -3.10 -7.54 -8.01
N ILE A 45 -3.27 -6.26 -8.35
CA ILE A 45 -4.55 -5.66 -8.79
C ILE A 45 -5.11 -6.41 -10.00
N TRP A 46 -4.26 -6.69 -11.01
CA TRP A 46 -4.68 -7.39 -12.21
C TRP A 46 -5.22 -8.79 -11.92
N LEU A 47 -4.67 -9.49 -10.92
CA LEU A 47 -5.14 -10.83 -10.55
C LEU A 47 -6.50 -10.77 -9.86
N ALA A 48 -6.72 -9.78 -9.00
CA ALA A 48 -8.02 -9.55 -8.38
C ALA A 48 -9.09 -9.16 -9.44
N LYS A 49 -8.69 -8.42 -10.48
CA LYS A 49 -9.56 -8.10 -11.63
C LYS A 49 -9.88 -9.36 -12.45
N LYS A 50 -8.88 -10.20 -12.73
CA LYS A 50 -9.06 -11.46 -13.50
C LYS A 50 -9.88 -12.50 -12.73
N ASN A 51 -9.69 -12.58 -11.42
CA ASN A 51 -10.39 -13.58 -10.58
C ASN A 51 -10.90 -12.95 -9.26
N PRO A 52 -11.99 -12.17 -9.31
CA PRO A 52 -12.54 -11.46 -8.15
C PRO A 52 -13.06 -12.40 -7.06
N LYS A 53 -13.59 -13.58 -7.43
CA LYS A 53 -14.05 -14.61 -6.48
C LYS A 53 -12.89 -15.14 -5.64
N LYS A 54 -11.74 -15.41 -6.25
CA LYS A 54 -10.52 -15.87 -5.56
C LYS A 54 -9.98 -14.80 -4.61
N ASP A 55 -9.95 -13.54 -5.04
CA ASP A 55 -9.52 -12.42 -4.19
C ASP A 55 -10.43 -12.29 -2.95
N LYS A 56 -11.76 -12.34 -3.13
CA LYS A 56 -12.75 -12.35 -2.04
C LYS A 56 -12.55 -13.54 -1.09
N LYS A 57 -12.32 -14.74 -1.63
CA LYS A 57 -12.05 -15.95 -0.82
C LYS A 57 -10.81 -15.80 0.07
N ASN A 58 -9.73 -15.23 -0.48
CA ASN A 58 -8.49 -14.97 0.26
C ASN A 58 -8.68 -13.96 1.40
N ILE A 59 -9.41 -12.86 1.15
CA ILE A 59 -9.71 -11.87 2.19
C ILE A 59 -10.62 -12.47 3.27
N ASN A 60 -11.65 -13.22 2.89
CA ASN A 60 -12.55 -13.88 3.84
C ASN A 60 -11.80 -14.91 4.70
N TYR A 61 -10.85 -15.64 4.11
CA TYR A 61 -10.00 -16.59 4.87
C TYR A 61 -9.12 -15.86 5.90
N LEU A 62 -8.52 -14.73 5.52
CA LEU A 62 -7.75 -13.90 6.44
C LEU A 62 -8.63 -13.37 7.58
N ILE A 63 -9.82 -12.83 7.27
CA ILE A 63 -10.79 -12.36 8.27
C ILE A 63 -11.18 -13.50 9.22
N LYS A 64 -11.54 -14.68 8.69
CA LYS A 64 -11.88 -15.86 9.51
C LYS A 64 -10.74 -16.26 10.44
N SER A 65 -9.49 -16.14 9.99
CA SER A 65 -8.33 -16.47 10.82
C SER A 65 -8.06 -15.44 11.92
N LEU A 66 -8.43 -14.19 11.70
CA LEU A 66 -8.23 -13.09 12.65
C LEU A 66 -9.40 -12.91 13.63
N LYS A 67 -10.57 -13.51 13.36
CA LYS A 67 -11.81 -13.27 14.13
C LYS A 67 -11.69 -13.67 15.61
N THR A 68 -10.86 -14.65 15.94
CA THR A 68 -10.68 -15.17 17.31
C THR A 68 -9.34 -14.72 17.92
N VAL A 69 -8.69 -13.72 17.33
CA VAL A 69 -7.39 -13.21 17.78
C VAL A 69 -7.61 -11.95 18.63
N GLU A 70 -6.93 -11.88 19.75
CA GLU A 70 -6.87 -10.67 20.57
C GLU A 70 -5.56 -9.94 20.31
N ALA A 71 -5.60 -8.61 20.23
CA ALA A 71 -4.39 -7.79 20.13
C ALA A 71 -4.59 -6.46 20.84
N GLU A 72 -3.59 -6.04 21.65
CA GLU A 72 -3.61 -4.70 22.24
C GLU A 72 -3.54 -3.62 21.17
N LYS A 73 -2.76 -3.85 20.07
CA LYS A 73 -2.63 -2.95 18.92
C LYS A 73 -2.59 -3.71 17.63
N PHE A 74 -3.40 -3.29 16.68
CA PHE A 74 -3.47 -3.91 15.35
C PHE A 74 -3.11 -2.90 14.25
N PHE A 75 -2.04 -3.16 13.50
CA PHE A 75 -1.60 -2.35 12.37
C PHE A 75 -1.97 -3.06 11.06
N LEU A 76 -2.90 -2.51 10.32
CA LEU A 76 -3.23 -3.01 8.98
C LEU A 76 -2.50 -2.20 7.91
N ILE A 77 -1.66 -2.87 7.13
CA ILE A 77 -1.08 -2.27 5.93
C ILE A 77 -2.07 -2.45 4.78
N SER A 78 -2.80 -1.38 4.54
CA SER A 78 -3.88 -1.27 3.55
C SER A 78 -3.41 -0.56 2.27
N THR A 79 -4.32 -0.09 1.45
CA THR A 79 -4.05 0.53 0.16
C THR A 79 -4.95 1.73 -0.11
N CYS A 80 -4.44 2.74 -0.82
CA CYS A 80 -5.25 3.84 -1.33
C CYS A 80 -6.27 3.41 -2.42
N GLU A 81 -6.16 2.20 -2.95
CA GLU A 81 -7.11 1.65 -3.94
C GLU A 81 -8.53 1.45 -3.39
N ILE A 82 -8.72 1.54 -2.08
CA ILE A 82 -10.07 1.56 -1.46
C ILE A 82 -10.90 2.78 -1.89
N TYR A 83 -10.26 3.84 -2.35
CA TYR A 83 -10.97 5.02 -2.87
C TYR A 83 -11.46 4.83 -4.31
N GLY A 84 -11.02 3.78 -5.01
CA GLY A 84 -11.41 3.51 -6.39
C GLY A 84 -11.00 4.66 -7.33
N LYS A 85 -11.99 5.25 -8.01
CA LYS A 85 -11.80 6.40 -8.93
C LYS A 85 -11.93 7.76 -8.26
N GLN A 86 -12.16 7.82 -6.95
CA GLN A 86 -12.31 9.09 -6.24
C GLN A 86 -10.99 9.87 -6.23
N LYS A 87 -11.09 11.19 -6.38
CA LYS A 87 -9.97 12.12 -6.36
C LYS A 87 -10.06 13.03 -5.15
N ASN A 88 -8.95 13.64 -4.76
CA ASN A 88 -8.86 14.59 -3.65
C ASN A 88 -9.39 14.02 -2.32
N THR A 89 -9.18 12.72 -2.09
CA THR A 89 -9.69 12.01 -0.91
C THR A 89 -8.71 12.09 0.26
N PHE A 90 -9.27 12.25 1.45
CA PHE A 90 -8.59 12.27 2.74
C PHE A 90 -8.98 11.03 3.56
N GLU A 91 -8.37 10.85 4.74
CA GLU A 91 -8.65 9.73 5.65
C GLU A 91 -10.11 9.66 6.08
N ASN A 92 -10.77 10.81 6.23
CA ASN A 92 -12.18 10.94 6.62
C ASN A 92 -13.16 10.94 5.45
N SER A 93 -12.68 10.89 4.20
CA SER A 93 -13.56 10.87 3.02
C SER A 93 -14.42 9.61 3.01
N LYS A 94 -15.72 9.77 2.69
CA LYS A 94 -16.63 8.64 2.47
C LYS A 94 -16.11 7.76 1.33
N ILE A 95 -15.87 6.48 1.61
CA ILE A 95 -15.39 5.53 0.62
C ILE A 95 -16.58 5.03 -0.21
N LYS A 96 -16.50 5.23 -1.55
CA LYS A 96 -17.53 4.88 -2.53
C LYS A 96 -17.06 3.77 -3.49
N VAL A 97 -16.15 2.90 -3.04
CA VAL A 97 -15.65 1.80 -3.87
C VAL A 97 -16.75 0.77 -4.13
N LEU A 98 -16.91 0.40 -5.39
CA LEU A 98 -17.94 -0.55 -5.82
C LEU A 98 -17.44 -2.00 -5.75
N PRO A 99 -18.33 -2.99 -5.54
CA PRO A 99 -17.99 -4.42 -5.58
C PRO A 99 -17.34 -4.86 -6.90
N SER A 100 -17.68 -4.21 -8.02
CA SER A 100 -17.08 -4.44 -9.34
C SER A 100 -15.58 -4.14 -9.37
N TYR A 101 -15.07 -3.25 -8.48
CA TYR A 101 -13.65 -3.05 -8.25
C TYR A 101 -13.17 -3.93 -7.09
N ALA A 102 -13.16 -5.23 -7.32
CA ALA A 102 -12.91 -6.26 -6.29
C ALA A 102 -11.67 -5.99 -5.43
N TYR A 103 -10.56 -5.51 -6.03
CA TYR A 103 -9.33 -5.25 -5.29
C TYR A 103 -9.52 -4.22 -4.17
N GLY A 104 -10.02 -3.05 -4.49
CA GLY A 104 -10.29 -1.99 -3.51
C GLY A 104 -11.39 -2.38 -2.53
N TYR A 105 -12.50 -2.92 -3.05
CA TYR A 105 -13.66 -3.31 -2.25
C TYR A 105 -13.33 -4.35 -1.17
N ASN A 106 -12.61 -5.41 -1.52
CA ASN A 106 -12.26 -6.46 -0.57
C ASN A 106 -11.28 -5.96 0.51
N ARG A 107 -10.35 -5.03 0.17
CA ARG A 107 -9.45 -4.40 1.18
C ARG A 107 -10.23 -3.47 2.09
N TYR A 108 -11.21 -2.74 1.56
CA TYR A 108 -12.11 -1.93 2.40
C TYR A 108 -12.94 -2.79 3.36
N LYS A 109 -13.44 -3.96 2.93
CA LYS A 109 -14.08 -4.92 3.85
C LYS A 109 -13.14 -5.38 4.97
N LEU A 110 -11.86 -5.62 4.66
CA LEU A 110 -10.88 -5.98 5.68
C LEU A 110 -10.61 -4.80 6.64
N GLU A 111 -10.55 -3.55 6.15
CA GLU A 111 -10.47 -2.38 7.03
C GLU A 111 -11.66 -2.32 7.99
N LYS A 112 -12.88 -2.49 7.48
CA LYS A 112 -14.09 -2.49 8.33
C LYS A 112 -14.06 -3.59 9.39
N PHE A 113 -13.64 -4.79 9.02
CA PHE A 113 -13.46 -5.87 9.98
C PHE A 113 -12.45 -5.50 11.09
N VAL A 114 -11.30 -4.92 10.72
CA VAL A 114 -10.28 -4.52 11.68
C VAL A 114 -10.78 -3.40 12.61
N GLU A 115 -11.49 -2.40 12.07
CA GLU A 115 -12.11 -1.32 12.86
C GLU A 115 -13.12 -1.85 13.89
N SER A 116 -13.91 -2.86 13.53
CA SER A 116 -14.96 -3.41 14.40
C SER A 116 -14.45 -4.44 15.44
N ASN A 117 -13.27 -5.04 15.22
CA ASN A 117 -12.80 -6.16 16.04
C ASN A 117 -11.58 -5.83 16.90
N PHE A 118 -10.88 -4.73 16.64
CA PHE A 118 -9.70 -4.34 17.41
C PHE A 118 -9.83 -2.89 17.87
N GLU A 119 -9.90 -2.68 19.17
CA GLU A 119 -10.08 -1.34 19.77
C GLU A 119 -8.96 -0.38 19.34
N LYS A 120 -7.68 -0.76 19.54
CA LYS A 120 -6.52 0.04 19.12
C LYS A 120 -6.03 -0.44 17.74
N ASN A 121 -6.74 -0.03 16.69
CA ASN A 121 -6.36 -0.33 15.31
C ASN A 121 -5.76 0.89 14.59
N TYR A 122 -4.82 0.63 13.67
CA TYR A 122 -4.13 1.63 12.86
C TYR A 122 -4.14 1.18 11.40
N LEU A 123 -4.83 1.94 10.54
CA LEU A 123 -4.97 1.65 9.11
C LEU A 123 -3.99 2.51 8.32
N ILE A 124 -2.97 1.91 7.71
CA ILE A 124 -1.97 2.62 6.92
C ILE A 124 -2.20 2.29 5.46
N ARG A 125 -2.73 3.25 4.70
CA ARG A 125 -3.09 3.13 3.30
C ARG A 125 -1.93 3.56 2.42
N LEU A 126 -1.40 2.62 1.66
CA LEU A 126 -0.24 2.84 0.80
C LEU A 126 -0.65 3.14 -0.64
N PRO A 127 0.05 4.09 -1.32
CA PRO A 127 -0.07 4.30 -2.76
C PRO A 127 0.71 3.23 -3.54
N ILE A 128 1.21 3.55 -4.74
CA ILE A 128 2.14 2.66 -5.46
C ILE A 128 3.45 2.56 -4.68
N VAL A 129 3.87 1.34 -4.36
CA VAL A 129 5.03 1.07 -3.51
C VAL A 129 6.21 0.49 -4.28
N TYR A 130 7.43 0.85 -3.88
CA TYR A 130 8.68 0.27 -4.34
C TYR A 130 9.64 0.05 -3.17
N GLY A 131 10.68 -0.77 -3.37
CA GLY A 131 11.68 -1.10 -2.36
C GLY A 131 12.44 -2.37 -2.71
N LYS A 132 13.21 -2.90 -1.76
CA LYS A 132 13.99 -4.15 -1.97
C LYS A 132 13.05 -5.29 -2.36
N ASN A 133 13.42 -6.05 -3.40
CA ASN A 133 12.67 -7.22 -3.90
C ASN A 133 11.27 -6.91 -4.47
N PHE A 134 10.97 -5.66 -4.89
CA PHE A 134 9.75 -5.44 -5.65
C PHE A 134 9.90 -6.00 -7.08
N SER A 135 8.82 -6.49 -7.66
CA SER A 135 8.85 -7.24 -8.92
C SER A 135 7.77 -6.83 -9.92
N LYS A 136 7.14 -5.68 -9.71
CA LYS A 136 6.04 -5.21 -10.56
C LYS A 136 5.75 -3.74 -10.33
N ASN A 137 5.05 -3.13 -11.20
CA ASN A 137 4.58 -1.77 -11.44
C ASN A 137 5.45 -1.02 -12.44
N PHE A 138 4.98 0.16 -12.85
CA PHE A 138 5.65 0.98 -13.86
C PHE A 138 7.15 1.25 -13.54
N LEU A 139 7.49 1.39 -12.25
CA LEU A 139 8.87 1.65 -11.86
C LEU A 139 9.77 0.43 -12.09
N PHE A 140 9.22 -0.79 -11.87
CA PHE A 140 9.90 -2.03 -12.22
C PHE A 140 10.10 -2.15 -13.73
N ASP A 141 9.07 -1.78 -14.51
CA ASP A 141 9.12 -1.81 -15.96
C ASP A 141 10.17 -0.82 -16.49
N LEU A 142 10.22 0.42 -15.96
CA LEU A 142 11.25 1.42 -16.31
C LEU A 142 12.67 0.96 -15.96
N ILE A 143 12.89 0.38 -14.77
CA ILE A 143 14.22 -0.12 -14.35
C ILE A 143 14.72 -1.25 -15.25
N ASN A 144 13.83 -2.13 -15.69
CA ASN A 144 14.21 -3.31 -16.47
C ASN A 144 14.02 -3.12 -17.98
N ASN A 145 13.63 -1.91 -18.41
CA ASN A 145 13.30 -1.58 -19.80
C ASN A 145 12.30 -2.57 -20.43
N LYS A 146 11.22 -2.90 -19.67
CA LYS A 146 10.21 -3.88 -20.10
C LYS A 146 8.83 -3.24 -20.15
N ASN A 147 8.01 -3.66 -21.10
CA ASN A 147 6.61 -3.21 -21.25
C ASN A 147 6.45 -1.68 -21.31
N ILE A 148 7.46 -0.96 -21.78
CA ILE A 148 7.49 0.52 -21.82
C ILE A 148 6.36 1.05 -22.71
N GLU A 149 6.03 0.35 -23.79
CA GLU A 149 4.96 0.65 -24.73
C GLU A 149 3.56 0.64 -24.08
N ASN A 150 3.41 -0.06 -22.98
CA ASN A 150 2.16 -0.13 -22.22
C ASN A 150 1.99 1.04 -21.23
N LEU A 151 3.06 1.77 -20.95
CA LEU A 151 3.03 2.90 -20.04
C LEU A 151 2.42 4.14 -20.71
N ASN A 152 1.70 4.94 -19.93
CA ASN A 152 1.13 6.20 -20.38
C ASN A 152 1.83 7.37 -19.70
N GLY A 153 2.52 8.20 -20.48
CA GLY A 153 3.27 9.35 -19.99
C GLY A 153 2.42 10.35 -19.21
N ASN A 154 1.11 10.42 -19.49
CA ASN A 154 0.18 11.32 -18.80
C ASN A 154 -0.34 10.79 -17.46
N ASP A 155 -0.12 9.50 -17.13
CA ASP A 155 -0.56 8.96 -15.85
C ASP A 155 0.00 9.78 -14.68
N LEU A 156 -0.88 10.18 -13.76
CA LEU A 156 -0.51 10.77 -12.48
C LEU A 156 -0.32 9.67 -11.46
N VAL A 157 0.85 9.59 -10.87
CA VAL A 157 1.21 8.55 -9.90
C VAL A 157 1.66 9.16 -8.58
N GLN A 158 1.33 8.48 -7.49
CA GLN A 158 1.88 8.73 -6.16
C GLN A 158 2.67 7.50 -5.74
N ILE A 159 3.90 7.69 -5.28
CA ILE A 159 4.84 6.61 -5.02
C ILE A 159 5.39 6.67 -3.60
N TYR A 160 5.75 5.50 -3.07
CA TYR A 160 6.26 5.37 -1.71
C TYR A 160 7.34 4.30 -1.60
N ASN A 161 8.47 4.67 -0.99
CA ASN A 161 9.52 3.70 -0.64
C ASN A 161 9.15 2.96 0.64
N VAL A 162 8.95 1.64 0.52
CA VAL A 162 8.53 0.78 1.64
C VAL A 162 9.58 0.68 2.76
N SER A 163 10.83 1.03 2.51
CA SER A 163 11.87 1.07 3.54
C SER A 163 11.55 2.05 4.69
N ASN A 164 10.73 3.07 4.42
CA ASN A 164 10.25 4.02 5.43
C ASN A 164 9.06 3.50 6.26
N LEU A 165 8.48 2.35 5.91
CA LEU A 165 7.19 1.91 6.48
C LEU A 165 7.27 1.70 7.99
N LYS A 166 8.37 1.13 8.50
CA LYS A 166 8.56 0.96 9.93
C LYS A 166 8.51 2.28 10.69
N LYS A 167 9.19 3.32 10.15
CA LYS A 167 9.16 4.68 10.72
C LYS A 167 7.73 5.21 10.79
N HIS A 168 6.93 4.97 9.77
CA HIS A 168 5.54 5.45 9.73
C HIS A 168 4.58 4.62 10.59
N ILE A 169 4.83 3.32 10.79
CA ILE A 169 4.13 2.51 11.81
C ILE A 169 4.35 3.11 13.20
N ASN A 170 5.60 3.38 13.58
CA ASN A 170 5.92 4.01 14.86
C ASN A 170 5.33 5.42 14.99
N TYR A 171 5.27 6.17 13.88
CA TYR A 171 4.69 7.52 13.85
C TYR A 171 3.18 7.49 14.14
N VAL A 172 2.41 6.62 13.48
CA VAL A 172 0.95 6.52 13.71
C VAL A 172 0.65 6.05 15.13
N GLU A 173 1.45 5.14 15.66
CA GLU A 173 1.32 4.69 17.05
C GLU A 173 1.58 5.84 18.03
N LYS A 174 2.74 6.52 17.94
CA LYS A 174 3.13 7.61 18.83
C LYS A 174 2.14 8.78 18.80
N LYS A 175 1.55 9.07 17.64
CA LYS A 175 0.59 10.16 17.45
C LYS A 175 -0.88 9.73 17.56
N ASN A 176 -1.13 8.47 17.86
CA ASN A 176 -2.47 7.85 17.88
C ASN A 176 -3.31 8.13 16.62
N ILE A 177 -2.67 8.09 15.45
CA ILE A 177 -3.32 8.33 14.16
C ILE A 177 -3.96 7.04 13.68
N ARG A 178 -5.28 6.92 13.81
CA ARG A 178 -6.04 5.69 13.51
C ARG A 178 -6.08 5.35 12.02
N LYS A 179 -6.04 6.34 11.15
CA LYS A 179 -6.00 6.19 9.69
C LYS A 179 -4.96 7.13 9.12
N LEU A 180 -4.12 6.61 8.23
CA LEU A 180 -3.11 7.41 7.55
C LEU A 180 -3.06 7.07 6.07
N ASN A 181 -3.27 8.05 5.20
CA ASN A 181 -2.95 7.96 3.79
C ASN A 181 -1.47 8.35 3.60
N ILE A 182 -0.62 7.39 3.24
CA ILE A 182 0.73 7.71 2.78
C ILE A 182 0.60 8.31 1.39
N SER A 183 0.59 9.62 1.30
CA SER A 183 0.39 10.35 0.06
C SER A 183 1.56 11.26 -0.27
N SER A 184 1.85 11.44 -1.54
CA SER A 184 2.80 12.42 -2.07
C SER A 184 2.12 13.28 -3.14
N LYS A 185 2.69 14.42 -3.51
CA LYS A 185 2.19 15.17 -4.67
C LYS A 185 2.18 14.26 -5.90
N PRO A 186 1.07 14.19 -6.66
CA PRO A 186 1.02 13.41 -7.90
C PRO A 186 2.09 13.85 -8.90
N ILE A 187 2.74 12.90 -9.55
CA ILE A 187 3.80 13.14 -10.52
C ILE A 187 3.38 12.52 -11.85
N LYS A 188 3.49 13.26 -12.97
CA LYS A 188 3.30 12.70 -14.31
C LYS A 188 4.36 11.61 -14.57
N LEU A 189 3.93 10.45 -15.04
CA LEU A 189 4.83 9.31 -15.27
C LEU A 189 5.97 9.66 -16.24
N LYS A 190 5.69 10.42 -17.30
CA LYS A 190 6.72 10.93 -18.21
C LYS A 190 7.81 11.76 -17.54
N LYS A 191 7.48 12.48 -16.44
CA LYS A 191 8.48 13.26 -15.67
C LYS A 191 9.47 12.31 -14.96
N ILE A 192 8.97 11.20 -14.41
CA ILE A 192 9.83 10.17 -13.79
C ILE A 192 10.69 9.49 -14.84
N ALA A 193 10.08 9.02 -15.93
CA ALA A 193 10.77 8.32 -17.02
C ALA A 193 11.88 9.17 -17.64
N LYS A 194 11.58 10.44 -18.01
CA LYS A 194 12.56 11.36 -18.59
C LYS A 194 13.68 11.72 -17.62
N LYS A 195 13.31 12.11 -16.36
CA LYS A 195 14.29 12.67 -15.40
C LYS A 195 15.25 11.63 -14.86
N ILE A 196 14.79 10.39 -14.67
CA ILE A 196 15.57 9.33 -14.02
C ILE A 196 16.17 8.36 -15.04
N PHE A 197 15.37 7.92 -16.02
CA PHE A 197 15.74 6.82 -16.91
C PHE A 197 16.10 7.28 -18.33
N LYS A 198 15.92 8.58 -18.64
CA LYS A 198 16.11 9.14 -20.00
C LYS A 198 15.18 8.51 -21.04
N ILE A 199 14.06 7.94 -20.60
CA ILE A 199 13.05 7.29 -21.44
C ILE A 199 11.94 8.29 -21.78
N HIS A 200 11.57 8.36 -23.06
CA HIS A 200 10.41 9.09 -23.54
C HIS A 200 9.19 8.16 -23.56
N LEU A 201 8.10 8.59 -22.92
CA LEU A 201 6.84 7.86 -22.92
C LEU A 201 5.79 8.56 -23.76
N ASN A 202 5.06 7.80 -24.56
CA ASN A 202 3.93 8.31 -25.33
C ASN A 202 2.79 8.77 -24.42
N ASN A 203 2.08 9.81 -24.84
CA ASN A 203 0.90 10.32 -24.18
C ASN A 203 -0.35 9.65 -24.79
N LYS A 204 -1.18 9.02 -23.95
CA LYS A 204 -2.46 8.44 -24.37
C LYS A 204 -3.60 9.33 -23.84
N ASN A 205 -4.71 9.44 -24.58
CA ASN A 205 -5.84 10.30 -24.23
C ASN A 205 -6.50 9.89 -22.90
N LYS A 206 -6.70 8.59 -22.69
CA LYS A 206 -7.20 8.08 -21.40
C LYS A 206 -6.02 7.81 -20.47
N PHE A 207 -5.93 8.54 -19.38
CA PHE A 207 -4.87 8.37 -18.37
C PHE A 207 -5.45 8.19 -16.97
N ARG A 208 -4.66 7.58 -16.11
CA ARG A 208 -4.98 7.38 -14.71
C ARG A 208 -4.63 8.65 -13.93
N GLU A 209 -5.60 9.15 -13.17
CA GLU A 209 -5.39 10.29 -12.29
C GLU A 209 -5.58 9.87 -10.84
N ILE A 210 -4.47 9.78 -10.11
CA ILE A 210 -4.47 9.53 -8.67
C ILE A 210 -4.15 10.83 -7.97
N ASN A 211 -5.01 11.22 -7.03
CA ASN A 211 -4.76 12.36 -6.15
C ASN A 211 -5.35 12.08 -4.77
N ILE A 212 -4.61 11.30 -3.99
CA ILE A 212 -4.94 11.00 -2.60
C ILE A 212 -4.21 12.00 -1.71
N LYS A 213 -4.93 12.60 -0.79
CA LYS A 213 -4.45 13.59 0.18
C LYS A 213 -4.39 13.00 1.58
N SER A 214 -3.83 13.73 2.53
CA SER A 214 -3.79 13.35 3.93
C SER A 214 -4.07 14.54 4.83
N LEU A 215 -4.89 14.35 5.84
CA LEU A 215 -5.14 15.33 6.92
C LEU A 215 -3.86 15.63 7.71
N TYR A 216 -2.89 14.73 7.67
CA TYR A 216 -1.59 14.84 8.37
C TYR A 216 -0.47 15.38 7.48
N GLY A 217 -0.83 15.88 6.30
CA GLY A 217 0.11 16.51 5.38
C GLY A 217 0.48 17.93 5.84
N LYS A 218 1.77 18.17 6.07
CA LYS A 218 2.30 19.49 6.46
C LYS A 218 2.69 20.38 5.27
N ASN A 219 2.59 19.84 4.07
CA ASN A 219 3.05 20.51 2.85
C ASN A 219 1.87 21.12 2.08
N ASN A 220 2.14 22.16 1.30
CA ASN A 220 1.17 22.76 0.40
C ASN A 220 0.46 21.67 -0.43
N GLY A 221 -0.88 21.62 -0.36
CA GLY A 221 -1.69 20.61 -1.03
C GLY A 221 -2.07 19.40 -0.18
N CYS A 222 -1.80 19.37 1.13
CA CYS A 222 -2.21 18.30 2.05
C CYS A 222 -1.66 16.93 1.67
N TYR A 223 -0.37 16.81 1.40
CA TYR A 223 0.31 15.54 1.17
C TYR A 223 1.19 15.16 2.36
N PHE A 224 1.14 13.88 2.77
CA PHE A 224 1.92 13.39 3.90
C PHE A 224 3.43 13.45 3.65
N LEU A 225 3.87 13.16 2.43
CA LEU A 225 5.26 13.26 2.00
C LEU A 225 5.46 14.50 1.15
N SER A 226 6.54 15.25 1.40
CA SER A 226 6.94 16.34 0.51
C SER A 226 7.39 15.84 -0.86
N GLU A 227 7.25 16.64 -1.91
CA GLU A 227 7.76 16.32 -3.23
C GLU A 227 9.28 16.09 -3.20
N LYS A 228 10.02 16.94 -2.48
CA LYS A 228 11.47 16.81 -2.28
C LYS A 228 11.83 15.45 -1.69
N LYS A 229 11.13 15.02 -0.62
CA LYS A 229 11.37 13.71 0.01
C LYS A 229 11.07 12.55 -0.94
N THR A 230 9.98 12.62 -1.70
CA THR A 230 9.62 11.58 -2.68
C THR A 230 10.71 11.39 -3.74
N TRP A 231 11.25 12.50 -4.30
CA TRP A 231 12.34 12.44 -5.26
C TRP A 231 13.66 11.95 -4.64
N GLN A 232 13.99 12.37 -3.43
CA GLN A 232 15.17 11.90 -2.71
C GLN A 232 15.12 10.41 -2.46
N ASP A 233 14.00 9.88 -1.95
CA ASP A 233 13.82 8.46 -1.69
C ASP A 233 13.93 7.62 -2.96
N LEU A 234 13.39 8.11 -4.08
CA LEU A 234 13.51 7.44 -5.37
C LEU A 234 14.96 7.40 -5.85
N LYS A 235 15.68 8.53 -5.80
CA LYS A 235 17.09 8.60 -6.21
C LYS A 235 17.99 7.71 -5.36
N ILE A 236 17.82 7.73 -4.04
CA ILE A 236 18.60 6.89 -3.11
C ILE A 236 18.36 5.41 -3.45
N PHE A 237 17.09 5.01 -3.60
CA PHE A 237 16.75 3.63 -3.94
C PHE A 237 17.43 3.14 -5.22
N LEU A 238 17.46 3.99 -6.25
CA LEU A 238 18.05 3.65 -7.55
C LEU A 238 19.58 3.57 -7.51
N LYS A 239 20.28 4.39 -6.70
CA LYS A 239 21.74 4.30 -6.51
C LYS A 239 22.19 2.93 -5.97
N TYR A 240 21.33 2.23 -5.23
CA TYR A 240 21.63 0.89 -4.69
C TYR A 240 21.10 -0.24 -5.57
N LYS A 241 20.51 0.05 -6.71
CA LYS A 241 19.96 -0.95 -7.63
C LYS A 241 20.58 -0.94 -9.04
N ILE A 242 21.22 0.17 -9.41
CA ILE A 242 21.99 0.36 -10.63
C ILE A 242 23.47 0.39 -10.27
#